data_abe217f8a1425fb368dd8d23d74a021d
#
_entry.id   abe217f8a1425fb368dd8d23d74a021d
#
_cell.length_a   1.000
_cell.length_b   1.000
_cell.length_c   1.000
_cell.angle_alpha   90.00
_cell.angle_beta   90.00
_cell.angle_gamma   90.00
#
_symmetry.space_group_name_H-M   'P 1'
#
loop_
_entity.id
_entity.type
_entity.pdbx_description
1 polymer ?
#
loop_
_entity_poly.entity_id
_entity_poly.type
_entity_poly.pdbx_seq_one_letter_code
_entity_poly.pdbx_strand_id
1 'polypeptide(L)'
;MGGRGGSMGGSHGMSGGGGAAKAAAPKAPAQTREQKLLAQIKGNPAAILKMSDQDAADTVTAIAKQRIRTNGTQNNTFVQRYLNAIGFSDSKPQLLSDSAYEKARMKAKEVSMYHADKNFGGKTGDHYNKQLQSGDTMFASNGYYGGGTYWAWGSASASSGYGRYQCKGFLNSKARVITTDQLDKMGRSFSARHPKTYAALVKARAGYGGTDETLYSFLAASHGYNVIQRGSRKTAGTYMVTLDRSALTMSTKTIKNAQQGMTNW
;
A
#
# COMPACT_ATOMS: atom_id res chain seq x y z
N MET A 1 21.48 -69.30 29.51
CA MET A 1 22.92 -69.40 29.81
C MET A 1 23.43 -67.98 29.74
N GLY A 2 23.63 -67.33 30.81
CA GLY A 2 24.76 -67.35 31.70
C GLY A 2 25.71 -66.26 31.30
N GLY A 3 26.17 -65.36 32.06
CA GLY A 3 26.39 -65.03 33.43
C GLY A 3 26.94 -63.62 33.52
N ARG A 4 26.61 -62.87 34.49
CA ARG A 4 27.29 -62.54 35.77
C ARG A 4 28.70 -61.92 35.66
N GLY A 5 28.81 -60.75 36.31
CA GLY A 5 29.96 -60.20 37.01
C GLY A 5 30.00 -58.68 36.84
N GLY A 6 29.76 -57.82 37.76
CA GLY A 6 30.10 -57.75 39.15
C GLY A 6 31.28 -56.83 39.38
N SER A 7 31.09 -55.75 40.11
CA SER A 7 31.93 -55.15 41.14
C SER A 7 32.27 -53.68 40.93
N MET A 8 31.68 -52.84 41.75
CA MET A 8 32.18 -52.08 42.93
C MET A 8 33.42 -51.18 42.67
N GLY A 9 33.21 -49.89 43.00
CA GLY A 9 34.23 -49.17 43.70
C GLY A 9 34.49 -47.75 43.31
N GLY A 10 34.23 -46.82 44.22
CA GLY A 10 35.04 -45.64 44.33
C GLY A 10 34.35 -44.29 44.18
N SER A 11 33.78 -43.83 45.25
CA SER A 11 33.49 -42.42 45.52
C SER A 11 34.77 -41.59 45.53
N HIS A 12 34.83 -40.52 44.80
CA HIS A 12 35.50 -39.31 45.25
C HIS A 12 34.77 -38.09 44.71
N GLY A 13 34.22 -37.33 45.60
CA GLY A 13 33.65 -36.02 45.35
C GLY A 13 34.76 -35.01 45.02
N MET A 14 34.48 -34.23 44.03
CA MET A 14 35.08 -32.91 43.89
C MET A 14 33.97 -31.94 43.44
N SER A 15 33.53 -31.14 44.38
CA SER A 15 32.78 -29.94 44.16
C SER A 15 33.64 -28.93 43.43
N GLY A 16 33.48 -28.87 42.12
CA GLY A 16 33.99 -27.80 41.25
C GLY A 16 32.83 -26.88 40.91
N GLY A 17 32.64 -25.82 41.70
CA GLY A 17 31.73 -24.74 41.38
C GLY A 17 32.26 -23.96 40.16
N GLY A 18 31.95 -24.42 38.98
CA GLY A 18 32.14 -23.69 37.75
C GLY A 18 30.92 -22.83 37.51
N GLY A 19 30.96 -21.60 38.01
CA GLY A 19 29.98 -20.55 37.61
C GLY A 19 30.11 -20.32 36.11
N ALA A 20 29.22 -20.97 35.33
CA ALA A 20 29.10 -20.68 33.91
C ALA A 20 28.65 -19.20 33.80
N ALA A 21 29.59 -18.35 33.47
CA ALA A 21 29.27 -16.97 33.11
C ALA A 21 28.26 -17.02 31.95
N LYS A 22 27.04 -16.60 32.22
CA LYS A 22 25.98 -16.51 31.23
C LYS A 22 26.48 -15.55 30.17
N ALA A 23 26.90 -16.09 29.00
CA ALA A 23 27.34 -15.28 27.88
C ALA A 23 26.21 -14.27 27.56
N ALA A 24 26.51 -13.00 27.68
CA ALA A 24 25.56 -11.94 27.36
C ALA A 24 25.13 -12.13 25.91
N ALA A 25 23.83 -12.21 25.67
CA ALA A 25 23.28 -12.30 24.32
C ALA A 25 23.87 -11.16 23.46
N PRO A 26 24.28 -11.43 22.22
CA PRO A 26 24.86 -10.40 21.36
C PRO A 26 23.88 -9.24 21.21
N LYS A 27 24.34 -8.03 21.52
CA LYS A 27 23.54 -6.81 21.35
C LYS A 27 23.13 -6.71 19.87
N ALA A 28 21.83 -6.52 19.63
CA ALA A 28 21.32 -6.27 18.30
C ALA A 28 22.10 -5.12 17.64
N PRO A 29 22.47 -5.24 16.35
CA PRO A 29 23.21 -4.21 15.66
C PRO A 29 22.47 -2.88 15.68
N ALA A 30 23.20 -1.79 15.89
CA ALA A 30 22.62 -0.44 15.92
C ALA A 30 21.94 -0.13 14.58
N GLN A 31 20.72 0.42 14.64
CA GLN A 31 19.99 0.82 13.43
C GLN A 31 20.74 1.90 12.67
N THR A 32 20.79 1.74 11.34
CA THR A 32 21.34 2.77 10.45
C THR A 32 20.48 4.05 10.47
N ARG A 33 21.02 5.18 10.01
CA ARG A 33 20.25 6.43 9.87
C ARG A 33 19.02 6.22 8.96
N GLU A 34 19.19 5.53 7.84
CA GLU A 34 18.08 5.23 6.91
C GLU A 34 16.96 4.42 7.61
N GLN A 35 17.31 3.40 8.39
CA GLN A 35 16.33 2.61 9.15
C GLN A 35 15.57 3.45 10.17
N LYS A 36 16.26 4.38 10.86
CA LYS A 36 15.60 5.30 11.81
C LYS A 36 14.62 6.24 11.13
N LEU A 37 14.99 6.82 9.97
CA LEU A 37 14.12 7.70 9.20
C LEU A 37 12.87 6.96 8.71
N LEU A 38 13.03 5.75 8.18
CA LEU A 38 11.92 4.92 7.72
C LEU A 38 10.98 4.49 8.87
N ALA A 39 11.53 4.21 10.04
CA ALA A 39 10.74 3.86 11.22
C ALA A 39 9.84 5.02 11.68
N GLN A 40 10.26 6.27 11.51
CA GLN A 40 9.47 7.45 11.89
C GLN A 40 8.20 7.64 11.07
N ILE A 41 8.21 7.23 9.80
CA ILE A 41 7.06 7.39 8.90
C ILE A 41 6.12 6.18 8.91
N LYS A 42 6.56 5.03 9.41
CA LYS A 42 5.75 3.81 9.45
C LYS A 42 4.54 4.02 10.35
N GLY A 43 3.32 3.91 9.78
CA GLY A 43 2.06 4.18 10.48
C GLY A 43 1.80 5.67 10.78
N ASN A 44 2.74 6.55 10.46
CA ASN A 44 2.61 8.00 10.64
C ASN A 44 3.20 8.76 9.45
N PRO A 45 2.55 8.73 8.27
CA PRO A 45 3.07 9.40 7.08
C PRO A 45 3.28 10.90 7.24
N ALA A 46 2.53 11.55 8.14
CA ALA A 46 2.68 12.98 8.41
C ALA A 46 4.01 13.35 9.09
N ALA A 47 4.72 12.38 9.66
CA ALA A 47 6.02 12.65 10.28
C ALA A 47 7.03 13.21 9.27
N ILE A 48 6.94 12.83 7.98
CA ILE A 48 7.86 13.29 6.95
C ILE A 48 7.80 14.80 6.72
N LEU A 49 6.63 15.42 6.90
CA LEU A 49 6.44 16.87 6.77
C LEU A 49 7.01 17.68 7.96
N LYS A 50 7.33 16.99 9.06
CA LYS A 50 7.93 17.58 10.26
C LYS A 50 9.45 17.42 10.30
N MET A 51 10.02 16.66 9.38
CA MET A 51 11.46 16.49 9.23
C MET A 51 12.10 17.75 8.65
N SER A 52 13.40 17.91 8.84
CA SER A 52 14.16 18.85 8.02
C SER A 52 14.04 18.49 6.53
N ASP A 53 14.16 19.47 5.62
CA ASP A 53 14.09 19.19 4.18
C ASP A 53 15.15 18.17 3.74
N GLN A 54 16.31 18.17 4.40
CA GLN A 54 17.36 17.17 4.14
C GLN A 54 16.95 15.77 4.61
N ASP A 55 16.40 15.62 5.85
CA ASP A 55 15.98 14.31 6.35
C ASP A 55 14.80 13.75 5.56
N ALA A 56 13.86 14.59 5.16
CA ALA A 56 12.75 14.21 4.28
C ALA A 56 13.26 13.74 2.90
N ALA A 57 14.22 14.46 2.30
CA ALA A 57 14.85 14.06 1.04
C ALA A 57 15.63 12.74 1.17
N ASP A 58 16.35 12.53 2.27
CA ASP A 58 17.06 11.28 2.56
C ASP A 58 16.06 10.13 2.75
N THR A 59 14.91 10.40 3.41
CA THR A 59 13.82 9.42 3.58
C THR A 59 13.24 9.01 2.23
N VAL A 60 12.94 9.97 1.33
CA VAL A 60 12.48 9.69 -0.04
C VAL A 60 13.51 8.85 -0.80
N THR A 61 14.78 9.19 -0.67
CA THR A 61 15.88 8.44 -1.31
C THR A 61 16.00 7.02 -0.77
N ALA A 62 15.86 6.84 0.54
CA ALA A 62 15.86 5.52 1.18
C ALA A 62 14.68 4.66 0.70
N ILE A 63 13.48 5.24 0.60
CA ILE A 63 12.31 4.56 0.03
C ILE A 63 12.55 4.15 -1.42
N ALA A 64 13.14 5.05 -2.23
CA ALA A 64 13.41 4.79 -3.64
C ALA A 64 14.37 3.61 -3.88
N LYS A 65 15.24 3.31 -2.91
CA LYS A 65 16.17 2.16 -2.95
C LYS A 65 15.52 0.85 -2.48
N GLN A 66 14.39 0.89 -1.79
CA GLN A 66 13.74 -0.31 -1.29
C GLN A 66 13.31 -1.24 -2.42
N ARG A 67 13.44 -2.54 -2.18
CA ARG A 67 12.82 -3.56 -3.02
C ARG A 67 11.66 -4.14 -2.23
N ILE A 68 10.44 -3.92 -2.71
CA ILE A 68 9.26 -4.55 -2.14
C ILE A 68 8.94 -5.84 -2.92
N ARG A 69 8.41 -6.81 -2.22
CA ARG A 69 7.93 -8.05 -2.85
C ARG A 69 6.62 -7.72 -3.56
N THR A 70 6.65 -7.66 -4.88
CA THR A 70 5.44 -7.57 -5.69
C THR A 70 5.13 -8.97 -6.22
N ASN A 71 3.87 -9.38 -6.22
CA ASN A 71 3.47 -10.68 -6.77
C ASN A 71 3.51 -10.66 -8.31
N GLY A 72 4.70 -10.41 -8.83
CA GLY A 72 5.12 -10.83 -10.17
C GLY A 72 4.74 -9.96 -11.35
N THR A 73 3.96 -8.89 -11.22
CA THR A 73 3.42 -8.25 -12.42
C THR A 73 3.44 -6.73 -12.46
N GLN A 74 3.94 -6.08 -11.41
CA GLN A 74 3.97 -4.63 -11.40
C GLN A 74 5.37 -4.08 -11.19
N ASN A 75 5.66 -3.03 -11.95
CA ASN A 75 6.84 -2.23 -11.76
C ASN A 75 6.88 -1.76 -10.31
N ASN A 76 7.99 -1.98 -9.65
CA ASN A 76 8.26 -1.56 -8.28
C ASN A 76 8.41 -0.02 -8.25
N THR A 77 7.29 0.68 -8.39
CA THR A 77 7.26 2.15 -8.49
C THR A 77 7.61 2.80 -7.17
N PHE A 78 8.01 4.06 -7.19
CA PHE A 78 8.23 4.82 -5.97
C PHE A 78 6.97 4.84 -5.10
N VAL A 79 5.80 5.06 -5.70
CA VAL A 79 4.54 5.12 -4.95
C VAL A 79 4.25 3.82 -4.22
N GLN A 80 4.42 2.66 -4.87
CA GLN A 80 4.27 1.36 -4.21
C GLN A 80 5.21 1.22 -3.02
N ARG A 81 6.48 1.60 -3.18
CA ARG A 81 7.47 1.56 -2.11
C ARG A 81 7.10 2.52 -0.97
N TYR A 82 6.64 3.72 -1.31
CA TYR A 82 6.20 4.71 -0.34
C TYR A 82 4.99 4.24 0.47
N LEU A 83 3.93 3.78 -0.20
CA LEU A 83 2.74 3.27 0.46
C LEU A 83 3.05 2.04 1.34
N ASN A 84 4.01 1.21 0.91
CA ASN A 84 4.51 0.11 1.73
C ASN A 84 5.27 0.63 2.97
N ALA A 85 6.17 1.59 2.80
CA ALA A 85 6.98 2.14 3.89
C ALA A 85 6.10 2.79 4.98
N ILE A 86 4.99 3.43 4.61
CA ILE A 86 4.04 4.03 5.56
C ILE A 86 3.00 3.05 6.10
N GLY A 87 3.00 1.77 5.65
CA GLY A 87 2.10 0.72 6.15
C GLY A 87 0.74 0.65 5.47
N PHE A 88 0.49 1.39 4.39
CA PHE A 88 -0.78 1.33 3.65
C PHE A 88 -0.94 0.04 2.84
N SER A 89 0.17 -0.63 2.48
CA SER A 89 0.13 -1.92 1.78
C SER A 89 -0.51 -3.05 2.59
N ASP A 90 -0.43 -2.97 3.91
CA ASP A 90 -0.95 -4.01 4.81
C ASP A 90 -2.44 -3.84 5.13
N SER A 91 -3.02 -2.73 4.66
CA SER A 91 -4.43 -2.43 4.90
C SER A 91 -5.36 -3.33 4.10
N LYS A 92 -6.51 -3.63 4.69
CA LYS A 92 -7.55 -4.46 4.07
C LYS A 92 -8.86 -3.71 3.96
N PRO A 93 -9.62 -3.88 2.88
CA PRO A 93 -10.97 -3.36 2.80
C PRO A 93 -11.90 -4.14 3.73
N GLN A 94 -12.99 -3.52 4.12
CA GLN A 94 -14.11 -4.24 4.72
C GLN A 94 -14.83 -5.03 3.63
N LEU A 95 -14.92 -6.36 3.78
CA LEU A 95 -15.60 -7.22 2.82
C LEU A 95 -16.99 -7.59 3.33
N LEU A 96 -17.98 -7.48 2.47
CA LEU A 96 -19.38 -7.84 2.74
C LEU A 96 -19.93 -8.74 1.62
N SER A 97 -20.87 -9.61 1.97
CA SER A 97 -21.68 -10.28 0.94
C SER A 97 -22.41 -9.24 0.09
N ASP A 98 -22.81 -9.58 -1.13
CA ASP A 98 -23.42 -8.61 -2.04
C ASP A 98 -24.68 -7.95 -1.45
N SER A 99 -25.53 -8.72 -0.78
CA SER A 99 -26.73 -8.19 -0.12
C SER A 99 -26.40 -7.27 1.08
N ALA A 100 -25.43 -7.65 1.90
CA ALA A 100 -24.97 -6.84 3.03
C ALA A 100 -24.28 -5.55 2.54
N TYR A 101 -23.53 -5.63 1.45
CA TYR A 101 -22.91 -4.48 0.79
C TYR A 101 -23.97 -3.44 0.37
N GLU A 102 -25.03 -3.87 -0.34
CA GLU A 102 -26.06 -2.94 -0.80
C GLU A 102 -26.80 -2.28 0.38
N LYS A 103 -27.11 -3.03 1.42
CA LYS A 103 -27.71 -2.47 2.64
C LYS A 103 -26.80 -1.44 3.31
N ALA A 104 -25.51 -1.75 3.44
CA ALA A 104 -24.52 -0.85 4.05
C ALA A 104 -24.32 0.42 3.22
N ARG A 105 -24.23 0.28 1.89
CA ARG A 105 -24.09 1.39 0.95
C ARG A 105 -25.28 2.35 1.01
N MET A 106 -26.51 1.81 0.98
CA MET A 106 -27.74 2.62 1.09
C MET A 106 -27.82 3.35 2.43
N LYS A 107 -27.47 2.68 3.53
CA LYS A 107 -27.42 3.29 4.87
C LYS A 107 -26.40 4.43 4.92
N ALA A 108 -25.25 4.26 4.30
CA ALA A 108 -24.20 5.28 4.22
C ALA A 108 -24.52 6.39 3.20
N LYS A 109 -25.58 6.23 2.39
CA LYS A 109 -25.94 7.13 1.27
C LYS A 109 -24.80 7.30 0.26
N GLU A 110 -23.99 6.26 0.09
CA GLU A 110 -22.85 6.26 -0.82
C GLU A 110 -23.19 5.67 -2.19
N VAL A 111 -22.42 6.08 -3.19
CA VAL A 111 -22.52 5.57 -4.56
C VAL A 111 -21.49 4.47 -4.78
N SER A 112 -21.85 3.41 -5.50
CA SER A 112 -20.91 2.38 -5.86
C SER A 112 -19.80 2.92 -6.76
N MET A 113 -18.59 2.47 -6.51
CA MET A 113 -17.42 2.65 -7.37
C MET A 113 -17.04 1.30 -7.95
N TYR A 114 -16.47 1.30 -9.14
CA TYR A 114 -16.13 0.09 -9.88
C TYR A 114 -14.64 0.10 -10.26
N HIS A 115 -13.98 -1.00 -9.98
CA HIS A 115 -12.61 -1.26 -10.40
C HIS A 115 -12.58 -2.48 -11.31
N ALA A 116 -11.81 -2.43 -12.37
CA ALA A 116 -11.64 -3.54 -13.30
C ALA A 116 -10.16 -3.78 -13.60
N ASP A 117 -9.77 -5.03 -13.70
CA ASP A 117 -8.44 -5.46 -14.10
C ASP A 117 -8.47 -6.29 -15.38
N LYS A 118 -7.45 -6.08 -16.21
CA LYS A 118 -7.18 -6.90 -17.40
C LYS A 118 -6.54 -8.23 -16.99
N ASN A 119 -6.67 -9.21 -17.88
CA ASN A 119 -5.84 -10.41 -17.78
C ASN A 119 -4.39 -10.04 -18.06
N PHE A 120 -3.48 -10.47 -17.20
CA PHE A 120 -2.06 -10.21 -17.36
C PHE A 120 -1.20 -11.35 -16.77
N GLY A 121 -0.05 -11.65 -17.39
CA GLY A 121 0.88 -12.65 -16.87
C GLY A 121 0.27 -14.04 -16.65
N GLY A 122 -0.67 -14.46 -17.50
CA GLY A 122 -1.36 -15.75 -17.37
C GLY A 122 -2.42 -15.80 -16.28
N LYS A 123 -2.70 -14.68 -15.60
CA LYS A 123 -3.75 -14.56 -14.58
C LYS A 123 -4.94 -13.76 -15.12
N THR A 124 -6.13 -14.06 -14.61
CA THR A 124 -7.35 -13.34 -14.98
C THR A 124 -7.55 -12.09 -14.14
N GLY A 125 -8.31 -11.12 -14.62
CA GLY A 125 -8.71 -9.95 -13.85
C GLY A 125 -9.45 -10.33 -12.56
N ASP A 126 -10.18 -11.45 -12.52
CA ASP A 126 -10.79 -11.98 -11.29
C ASP A 126 -9.74 -12.33 -10.23
N HIS A 127 -8.62 -12.90 -10.63
CA HIS A 127 -7.50 -13.16 -9.71
C HIS A 127 -7.00 -11.87 -9.03
N TYR A 128 -6.82 -10.80 -9.80
CA TYR A 128 -6.38 -9.51 -9.26
C TYR A 128 -7.43 -8.86 -8.36
N ASN A 129 -8.71 -8.93 -8.73
CA ASN A 129 -9.80 -8.47 -7.88
C ASN A 129 -9.81 -9.19 -6.52
N LYS A 130 -9.59 -10.51 -6.50
CA LYS A 130 -9.47 -11.29 -5.27
C LYS A 130 -8.26 -10.87 -4.43
N GLN A 131 -7.12 -10.58 -5.05
CA GLN A 131 -5.95 -10.04 -4.35
C GLN A 131 -6.23 -8.65 -3.76
N LEU A 132 -6.95 -7.79 -4.48
CA LEU A 132 -7.37 -6.49 -3.96
C LEU A 132 -8.29 -6.67 -2.73
N GLN A 133 -9.22 -7.62 -2.78
CA GLN A 133 -10.12 -7.93 -1.68
C GLN A 133 -9.39 -8.52 -0.46
N SER A 134 -8.48 -9.48 -0.67
CA SER A 134 -7.74 -10.14 0.42
C SER A 134 -6.68 -9.25 1.06
N GLY A 135 -6.26 -8.21 0.36
CA GLY A 135 -5.17 -7.37 0.80
C GLY A 135 -3.78 -7.95 0.54
N ASP A 136 -3.66 -9.02 -0.26
CA ASP A 136 -2.39 -9.71 -0.50
C ASP A 136 -1.44 -8.91 -1.39
N THR A 137 -1.98 -8.01 -2.21
CA THR A 137 -1.19 -7.11 -3.03
C THR A 137 -1.77 -5.71 -3.06
N MET A 138 -0.88 -4.74 -3.08
CA MET A 138 -1.26 -3.37 -3.34
C MET A 138 -1.08 -3.10 -4.83
N PHE A 139 -2.19 -2.91 -5.53
CA PHE A 139 -2.17 -2.43 -6.90
C PHE A 139 -2.03 -0.91 -6.89
N ALA A 140 -0.80 -0.44 -7.03
CA ALA A 140 -0.56 0.94 -7.41
C ALA A 140 -0.41 0.95 -8.93
N SER A 141 -1.39 1.49 -9.63
CA SER A 141 -1.25 1.76 -11.04
C SER A 141 -0.44 3.04 -11.25
N ASN A 142 0.24 3.16 -12.38
CA ASN A 142 0.87 4.40 -12.81
C ASN A 142 -0.20 5.27 -13.51
N GLY A 143 -1.12 5.83 -12.76
CA GLY A 143 -2.20 6.62 -13.32
C GLY A 143 -1.95 8.12 -13.17
N TYR A 144 -2.50 8.94 -14.05
CA TYR A 144 -2.31 10.40 -14.12
C TYR A 144 -2.65 11.18 -12.83
N TYR A 145 -3.38 10.57 -11.88
CA TYR A 145 -3.94 11.25 -10.72
C TYR A 145 -3.46 10.72 -9.38
N GLY A 146 -2.35 10.04 -9.38
CA GLY A 146 -1.75 9.40 -8.22
C GLY A 146 -1.61 7.90 -8.37
N GLY A 147 -0.61 7.33 -7.71
CA GLY A 147 -0.41 5.88 -7.70
C GLY A 147 -1.21 5.23 -6.59
N GLY A 148 -2.24 4.50 -6.95
CA GLY A 148 -3.12 3.78 -6.04
C GLY A 148 -4.07 2.90 -6.82
N THR A 149 -5.13 2.39 -6.20
CA THR A 149 -6.17 1.64 -6.90
C THR A 149 -7.22 2.60 -7.47
N TYR A 150 -7.42 2.54 -8.78
CA TYR A 150 -8.35 3.40 -9.51
C TYR A 150 -9.77 2.84 -9.51
N TRP A 151 -10.72 3.72 -9.29
CA TRP A 151 -12.15 3.40 -9.25
C TRP A 151 -12.94 4.39 -10.10
N ALA A 152 -13.84 3.88 -10.95
CA ALA A 152 -14.81 4.69 -11.65
C ALA A 152 -16.03 4.93 -10.73
N TRP A 153 -16.37 6.19 -10.50
CA TRP A 153 -17.48 6.60 -9.65
C TRP A 153 -18.83 6.45 -10.38
N GLY A 154 -19.76 5.75 -9.76
CA GLY A 154 -21.16 5.72 -10.19
C GLY A 154 -21.45 4.93 -11.46
N SER A 155 -20.44 4.42 -12.17
CA SER A 155 -20.64 3.79 -13.47
C SER A 155 -19.74 2.56 -13.68
N ALA A 156 -20.38 1.40 -13.77
CA ALA A 156 -19.67 0.17 -14.15
C ALA A 156 -19.11 0.25 -15.59
N SER A 157 -19.78 0.97 -16.50
CA SER A 157 -19.34 1.14 -17.87
C SER A 157 -18.03 1.95 -17.97
N ALA A 158 -17.83 2.94 -17.11
CA ALA A 158 -16.59 3.72 -17.10
C ALA A 158 -15.34 2.91 -16.71
N SER A 159 -15.51 1.79 -15.97
CA SER A 159 -14.40 0.88 -15.65
C SER A 159 -14.26 -0.29 -16.63
N SER A 160 -15.26 -0.54 -17.48
CA SER A 160 -15.30 -1.71 -18.39
C SER A 160 -14.16 -1.73 -19.42
N GLY A 161 -13.65 -0.56 -19.81
CA GLY A 161 -12.48 -0.44 -20.69
C GLY A 161 -11.17 -0.98 -20.09
N TYR A 162 -11.11 -1.14 -18.77
CA TYR A 162 -9.91 -1.61 -18.06
C TYR A 162 -9.88 -3.12 -17.83
N GLY A 163 -11.01 -3.83 -17.97
CA GLY A 163 -11.04 -5.27 -17.83
C GLY A 163 -12.43 -5.86 -17.82
N ARG A 164 -12.49 -7.19 -18.04
CA ARG A 164 -13.73 -7.95 -18.09
C ARG A 164 -14.33 -8.24 -16.70
N TYR A 165 -13.47 -8.33 -15.70
CA TYR A 165 -13.88 -8.64 -14.34
C TYR A 165 -13.83 -7.37 -13.49
N GLN A 166 -14.94 -7.06 -12.84
CA GLN A 166 -15.08 -5.88 -12.02
C GLN A 166 -15.40 -6.27 -10.59
N CYS A 167 -14.85 -5.54 -9.65
CA CYS A 167 -15.33 -5.49 -8.27
C CYS A 167 -15.99 -4.15 -7.99
N LYS A 168 -16.89 -4.11 -7.01
CA LYS A 168 -17.55 -2.89 -6.57
C LYS A 168 -17.22 -2.59 -5.11
N GLY A 169 -17.09 -1.31 -4.81
CA GLY A 169 -16.84 -0.78 -3.49
C GLY A 169 -17.50 0.56 -3.28
N PHE A 170 -17.46 1.06 -2.06
CA PHE A 170 -17.79 2.45 -1.72
C PHE A 170 -16.85 2.93 -0.61
N LEU A 171 -16.72 4.26 -0.47
CA LEU A 171 -15.91 4.86 0.57
C LEU A 171 -16.61 4.74 1.92
N ASN A 172 -15.94 4.19 2.92
CA ASN A 172 -16.46 4.08 4.28
C ASN A 172 -16.05 5.29 5.15
N SER A 173 -16.43 5.29 6.42
CA SER A 173 -16.17 6.38 7.36
C SER A 173 -14.67 6.66 7.65
N LYS A 174 -13.76 5.77 7.25
CA LYS A 174 -12.31 5.98 7.36
C LYS A 174 -11.73 6.74 6.16
N ALA A 175 -12.53 6.97 5.11
CA ALA A 175 -12.08 7.67 3.92
C ALA A 175 -11.85 9.16 4.22
N ARG A 176 -10.63 9.62 3.95
CA ARG A 176 -10.25 11.02 3.97
C ARG A 176 -9.86 11.41 2.55
N VAL A 177 -10.74 12.17 1.92
CA VAL A 177 -10.67 12.48 0.49
C VAL A 177 -10.05 13.85 0.27
N ILE A 178 -9.11 13.92 -0.67
CA ILE A 178 -8.55 15.16 -1.20
C ILE A 178 -8.76 15.22 -2.71
N THR A 179 -8.99 16.41 -3.26
CA THR A 179 -9.14 16.60 -4.70
C THR A 179 -7.80 16.88 -5.38
N THR A 180 -7.72 16.58 -6.67
CA THR A 180 -6.54 16.94 -7.48
C THR A 180 -6.26 18.44 -7.46
N ASP A 181 -7.29 19.31 -7.50
CA ASP A 181 -7.14 20.77 -7.43
C ASP A 181 -6.50 21.23 -6.11
N GLN A 182 -6.83 20.56 -5.00
CA GLN A 182 -6.20 20.82 -3.70
C GLN A 182 -4.74 20.37 -3.71
N LEU A 183 -4.45 19.20 -4.30
CA LEU A 183 -3.10 18.68 -4.44
C LEU A 183 -2.22 19.57 -5.32
N ASP A 184 -2.76 20.16 -6.40
CA ASP A 184 -2.06 21.12 -7.24
C ASP A 184 -1.61 22.37 -6.46
N LYS A 185 -2.52 22.90 -5.64
CA LYS A 185 -2.21 24.05 -4.78
C LYS A 185 -1.13 23.70 -3.75
N MET A 186 -1.25 22.51 -3.13
CA MET A 186 -0.26 22.01 -2.18
C MET A 186 1.10 21.77 -2.85
N GLY A 187 1.12 21.19 -4.05
CA GLY A 187 2.34 20.89 -4.81
C GLY A 187 3.16 22.15 -5.12
N ARG A 188 2.49 23.22 -5.56
CA ARG A 188 3.15 24.52 -5.81
C ARG A 188 3.83 25.09 -4.56
N SER A 189 3.17 25.03 -3.42
CA SER A 189 3.76 25.52 -2.17
C SER A 189 4.81 24.57 -1.59
N PHE A 190 4.68 23.27 -1.83
CA PHE A 190 5.61 22.25 -1.35
C PHE A 190 6.96 22.36 -2.05
N SER A 191 7.01 22.48 -3.37
CA SER A 191 8.26 22.60 -4.11
C SER A 191 9.10 23.82 -3.68
N ALA A 192 8.44 24.92 -3.33
CA ALA A 192 9.11 26.11 -2.84
C ALA A 192 9.66 25.96 -1.42
N ARG A 193 8.92 25.29 -0.52
CA ARG A 193 9.30 25.12 0.88
C ARG A 193 10.22 23.94 1.16
N HIS A 194 10.17 22.91 0.30
CA HIS A 194 10.90 21.66 0.45
C HIS A 194 11.66 21.29 -0.84
N PRO A 195 12.58 22.15 -1.32
CA PRO A 195 13.22 21.97 -2.62
C PRO A 195 14.05 20.67 -2.72
N LYS A 196 14.72 20.25 -1.64
CA LYS A 196 15.51 19.00 -1.64
C LYS A 196 14.62 17.78 -1.70
N THR A 197 13.54 17.75 -0.91
CA THR A 197 12.55 16.68 -0.91
C THR A 197 11.86 16.58 -2.26
N TYR A 198 11.48 17.71 -2.85
CA TYR A 198 10.90 17.76 -4.19
C TYR A 198 11.85 17.20 -5.25
N ALA A 199 13.12 17.62 -5.24
CA ALA A 199 14.14 17.09 -6.14
C ALA A 199 14.34 15.57 -5.98
N ALA A 200 14.32 15.07 -4.74
CA ALA A 200 14.40 13.64 -4.47
C ALA A 200 13.18 12.87 -5.01
N LEU A 201 11.96 13.43 -4.89
CA LEU A 201 10.74 12.85 -5.48
C LEU A 201 10.81 12.82 -7.01
N VAL A 202 11.25 13.90 -7.64
CA VAL A 202 11.45 13.95 -9.10
C VAL A 202 12.45 12.89 -9.56
N LYS A 203 13.55 12.72 -8.84
CA LYS A 203 14.56 11.68 -9.14
C LYS A 203 14.02 10.26 -8.91
N ALA A 204 13.26 10.05 -7.85
CA ALA A 204 12.69 8.75 -7.51
C ALA A 204 11.63 8.25 -8.51
N ARG A 205 11.05 9.15 -9.27
CA ARG A 205 10.07 8.91 -10.32
C ARG A 205 10.64 8.23 -11.57
N ALA A 206 11.94 8.21 -11.77
CA ALA A 206 12.58 7.77 -12.99
C ALA A 206 12.01 6.45 -13.54
N GLY A 207 11.33 6.53 -14.69
CA GLY A 207 10.95 5.39 -15.52
C GLY A 207 9.53 5.39 -16.08
N TYR A 208 8.50 5.78 -15.36
CA TYR A 208 7.11 5.74 -15.84
C TYR A 208 6.20 6.71 -15.07
N GLY A 209 5.40 7.45 -15.78
CA GLY A 209 4.35 8.31 -15.24
C GLY A 209 4.71 9.79 -15.11
N GLY A 210 3.71 10.65 -15.14
CA GLY A 210 3.84 12.09 -14.99
C GLY A 210 4.35 12.52 -13.61
N THR A 211 4.92 13.72 -13.51
CA THR A 211 5.44 14.33 -12.27
C THR A 211 4.38 14.32 -11.17
N ASP A 212 3.14 14.43 -11.58
CA ASP A 212 2.03 14.69 -10.71
C ASP A 212 1.62 13.47 -9.88
N GLU A 213 1.74 12.25 -10.42
CA GLU A 213 1.34 11.03 -9.71
C GLU A 213 2.11 10.75 -8.44
N THR A 214 3.43 10.82 -8.55
CA THR A 214 4.32 10.59 -7.40
C THR A 214 4.09 11.65 -6.34
N LEU A 215 4.00 12.91 -6.77
CA LEU A 215 3.79 14.05 -5.90
C LEU A 215 2.41 14.01 -5.25
N TYR A 216 1.35 13.70 -6.00
CA TYR A 216 -0.02 13.62 -5.48
C TYR A 216 -0.17 12.54 -4.41
N SER A 217 0.33 11.34 -4.68
CA SER A 217 0.26 10.25 -3.71
C SER A 217 1.08 10.54 -2.45
N PHE A 218 2.27 11.12 -2.63
CA PHE A 218 3.12 11.55 -1.53
C PHE A 218 2.42 12.62 -0.68
N LEU A 219 1.95 13.71 -1.29
CA LEU A 219 1.28 14.80 -0.59
C LEU A 219 -0.01 14.35 0.08
N ALA A 220 -0.85 13.60 -0.61
CA ALA A 220 -2.09 13.10 -0.06
C ALA A 220 -1.83 12.28 1.22
N ALA A 221 -0.97 11.25 1.13
CA ALA A 221 -0.69 10.38 2.27
C ALA A 221 0.01 11.12 3.40
N SER A 222 1.01 11.99 3.10
CA SER A 222 1.72 12.77 4.14
C SER A 222 0.81 13.75 4.89
N HIS A 223 -0.27 14.23 4.26
CA HIS A 223 -1.28 15.06 4.94
C HIS A 223 -2.43 14.24 5.52
N GLY A 224 -2.29 12.92 5.54
CA GLY A 224 -3.24 12.01 6.16
C GLY A 224 -4.48 11.72 5.32
N TYR A 225 -4.48 12.04 4.04
CA TYR A 225 -5.52 11.61 3.10
C TYR A 225 -5.20 10.23 2.56
N ASN A 226 -6.23 9.43 2.37
CA ASN A 226 -6.10 8.06 1.87
C ASN A 226 -6.88 7.80 0.58
N VAL A 227 -7.55 8.84 0.06
CA VAL A 227 -8.27 8.81 -1.21
C VAL A 227 -8.04 10.13 -1.96
N ILE A 228 -7.68 10.02 -3.25
CA ILE A 228 -7.60 11.15 -4.17
C ILE A 228 -8.81 11.13 -5.08
N GLN A 229 -9.48 12.25 -5.24
CA GLN A 229 -10.64 12.42 -6.11
C GLN A 229 -10.29 13.32 -7.28
N ARG A 230 -10.58 12.86 -8.49
CA ARG A 230 -10.59 13.70 -9.69
C ARG A 230 -12.01 13.94 -10.16
N GLY A 231 -12.32 15.20 -10.44
CA GLY A 231 -13.65 15.61 -10.90
C GLY A 231 -14.67 15.71 -9.77
N SER A 232 -15.91 15.94 -10.15
CA SER A 232 -17.02 16.11 -9.21
C SER A 232 -17.76 14.79 -8.98
N ARG A 233 -18.09 14.46 -7.73
CA ARG A 233 -18.95 13.30 -7.42
C ARG A 233 -20.34 13.35 -8.06
N LYS A 234 -20.70 14.46 -8.68
CA LYS A 234 -21.98 14.65 -9.36
C LYS A 234 -21.95 14.27 -10.84
N THR A 235 -20.78 14.06 -11.42
CA THR A 235 -20.60 13.81 -12.85
C THR A 235 -20.07 12.42 -13.12
N ALA A 236 -20.61 11.76 -14.13
CA ALA A 236 -20.03 10.54 -14.69
C ALA A 236 -18.59 10.82 -15.18
N GLY A 237 -17.68 9.88 -14.98
CA GLY A 237 -16.26 10.04 -15.31
C GLY A 237 -15.38 10.59 -14.18
N THR A 238 -15.93 10.72 -12.97
CA THR A 238 -15.12 10.96 -11.77
C THR A 238 -14.34 9.70 -11.41
N TYR A 239 -13.05 9.90 -11.13
CA TYR A 239 -12.19 8.82 -10.68
C TYR A 239 -11.80 9.03 -9.22
N MET A 240 -11.77 7.91 -8.49
CA MET A 240 -11.20 7.83 -7.15
C MET A 240 -9.93 6.99 -7.21
N VAL A 241 -8.89 7.44 -6.53
CA VAL A 241 -7.66 6.67 -6.36
C VAL A 241 -7.50 6.39 -4.87
N THR A 242 -7.65 5.14 -4.46
CA THR A 242 -7.46 4.76 -3.06
C THR A 242 -6.00 4.40 -2.82
N LEU A 243 -5.40 5.08 -1.84
CA LEU A 243 -4.03 4.85 -1.39
C LEU A 243 -4.00 3.81 -0.26
N ASP A 244 -5.07 3.75 0.53
CA ASP A 244 -5.24 2.86 1.68
C ASP A 244 -6.59 2.14 1.57
N ARG A 245 -6.55 0.82 1.46
CA ARG A 245 -7.75 -0.01 1.29
C ARG A 245 -8.68 -0.02 2.50
N SER A 246 -8.20 0.35 3.68
CA SER A 246 -9.06 0.48 4.86
C SER A 246 -10.18 1.51 4.69
N ALA A 247 -10.02 2.44 3.71
CA ALA A 247 -11.03 3.41 3.31
C ALA A 247 -12.21 2.82 2.52
N LEU A 248 -12.14 1.52 2.16
CA LEU A 248 -13.13 0.86 1.31
C LEU A 248 -13.99 -0.14 2.06
N THR A 249 -15.28 -0.16 1.71
CA THR A 249 -16.15 -1.31 1.89
C THR A 249 -16.43 -1.92 0.53
N MET A 250 -16.17 -3.21 0.35
CA MET A 250 -16.28 -3.90 -0.94
C MET A 250 -17.25 -5.07 -0.87
N SER A 251 -17.91 -5.35 -1.99
CA SER A 251 -18.64 -6.61 -2.18
C SER A 251 -17.64 -7.74 -2.46
N THR A 252 -17.89 -8.92 -1.90
CA THR A 252 -17.14 -10.14 -2.26
C THR A 252 -17.46 -10.65 -3.65
N LYS A 253 -18.54 -10.15 -4.29
CA LYS A 253 -18.97 -10.55 -5.61
C LYS A 253 -18.15 -9.87 -6.70
N THR A 254 -17.53 -10.65 -7.56
CA THR A 254 -16.97 -10.17 -8.83
C THR A 254 -18.03 -10.16 -9.91
N ILE A 255 -18.11 -9.08 -10.68
CA ILE A 255 -19.02 -8.92 -11.81
C ILE A 255 -18.25 -9.27 -13.08
N LYS A 256 -18.77 -10.20 -13.85
CA LYS A 256 -18.23 -10.52 -15.17
C LYS A 256 -19.06 -9.79 -16.22
N ASN A 257 -18.50 -8.79 -16.85
CA ASN A 257 -19.16 -8.06 -17.91
C ASN A 257 -19.19 -8.87 -19.21
N ALA A 258 -20.35 -8.93 -19.84
CA ALA A 258 -20.52 -9.60 -21.13
C ALA A 258 -19.79 -8.86 -22.27
N GLN A 259 -19.59 -7.55 -22.13
CA GLN A 259 -18.92 -6.73 -23.12
C GLN A 259 -17.40 -6.79 -22.94
N GLN A 260 -16.75 -7.49 -23.84
CA GLN A 260 -15.38 -7.20 -24.24
C GLN A 260 -15.43 -5.83 -24.94
N GLY A 261 -15.31 -4.78 -24.18
CA GLY A 261 -15.15 -3.46 -24.73
C GLY A 261 -13.67 -3.19 -24.95
N MET A 262 -13.26 -3.12 -26.19
CA MET A 262 -12.16 -2.31 -26.72
C MET A 262 -10.78 -2.58 -26.15
N THR A 263 -9.99 -3.37 -26.90
CA THR A 263 -9.04 -2.86 -27.90
C THR A 263 -8.08 -1.81 -27.39
N ASN A 264 -6.84 -2.23 -27.35
CA ASN A 264 -5.64 -1.48 -27.74
C ASN A 264 -5.65 0.03 -27.46
N TRP A 265 -5.04 0.37 -26.34
CA TRP A 265 -4.21 1.58 -26.26
C TRP A 265 -2.80 1.20 -25.87
#